data_676c86c22dea200b9c6da92be32bb88a
#
_entry.id   676c86c22dea200b9c6da92be32bb88a
#
_cell.length_a   1.000
_cell.length_b   1.000
_cell.length_c   1.000
_cell.angle_alpha   90.00
_cell.angle_beta   90.00
_cell.angle_gamma   90.00
#
_symmetry.space_group_name_H-M   'P 1'
#
loop_
_entity.id
_entity.type
_entity.pdbx_description
1 polymer ?
#
loop_
_entity_poly.entity_id
_entity_poly.type
_entity_poly.pdbx_seq_one_letter_code
_entity_poly.pdbx_strand_id
1 'polypeptide(L)'
;MVNLAEYDFILVAFSGGKDSTAAFLYLLDKGVAPERIELWHHSVDGHGGNGAASSLMDWPSTPAYCKAFARTFQAPLYFSWRLGGLEREMLRNGTATAPISWENPDGSVGTTGGKGPKGTRLKFPQVSADLSTRWCSSYLKIDVGAAAIRNQERFLGKKTLFISGERAEESPCRARYKVFEPDRTCSDRRTVHRYRPVHSWKEQEVWDIIRRHRVNLHPAYRIGFPRLSCRACIFGQEDQWASLRQVDPAGFQTIADYETKFGFTIHRKTAVGDRADAGRPYAGCSDQPLIAEAMDPDWNGPIILPEEEWVIPNGAFGQGGGPS
;
A
#
# COMPACT_ATOMS: atom_id res chain seq x y z
N MET A 1 -10.86 22.14 12.88
CA MET A 1 -11.22 20.71 12.72
C MET A 1 -11.90 20.59 11.37
N VAL A 2 -11.60 19.58 10.55
CA VAL A 2 -12.25 19.37 9.25
C VAL A 2 -13.69 18.95 9.48
N ASN A 3 -14.63 19.63 8.82
CA ASN A 3 -16.06 19.24 8.88
C ASN A 3 -16.31 18.10 7.87
N LEU A 4 -16.36 16.87 8.37
CA LEU A 4 -16.52 15.66 7.54
C LEU A 4 -17.91 15.58 6.85
N ALA A 5 -18.93 16.26 7.39
CA ALA A 5 -20.29 16.25 6.82
C ALA A 5 -20.39 17.07 5.51
N GLU A 6 -19.44 17.95 5.22
CA GLU A 6 -19.44 18.77 4.01
C GLU A 6 -19.00 18.01 2.75
N TYR A 7 -18.47 16.80 2.89
CA TYR A 7 -17.94 16.04 1.79
C TYR A 7 -18.97 15.06 1.24
N ASP A 8 -19.16 15.07 -0.07
CA ASP A 8 -19.98 14.10 -0.78
C ASP A 8 -19.31 12.71 -0.76
N PHE A 9 -17.97 12.67 -0.84
CA PHE A 9 -17.17 11.44 -0.85
C PHE A 9 -16.03 11.52 0.16
N ILE A 10 -15.81 10.44 0.91
CA ILE A 10 -14.66 10.26 1.81
C ILE A 10 -13.92 9.00 1.35
N LEU A 11 -12.73 9.18 0.79
CA LEU A 11 -11.91 8.12 0.22
C LEU A 11 -10.70 7.88 1.12
N VAL A 12 -10.47 6.66 1.55
CA VAL A 12 -9.28 6.28 2.33
C VAL A 12 -8.33 5.49 1.45
N ALA A 13 -7.11 6.00 1.24
CA ALA A 13 -6.04 5.23 0.61
C ALA A 13 -5.68 4.04 1.52
N PHE A 14 -6.29 2.89 1.26
CA PHE A 14 -6.27 1.73 2.15
C PHE A 14 -5.29 0.67 1.64
N SER A 15 -4.18 0.50 2.35
CA SER A 15 -3.17 -0.52 2.03
C SER A 15 -3.33 -1.80 2.86
N GLY A 16 -4.27 -1.87 3.81
CA GLY A 16 -4.36 -2.92 4.82
C GLY A 16 -3.36 -2.76 5.96
N GLY A 17 -2.46 -1.76 5.90
CA GLY A 17 -1.46 -1.50 6.93
C GLY A 17 -1.99 -0.67 8.11
N LYS A 18 -1.27 -0.71 9.24
CA LYS A 18 -1.66 -0.10 10.51
C LYS A 18 -2.08 1.37 10.39
N ASP A 19 -1.32 2.17 9.64
CA ASP A 19 -1.56 3.61 9.55
C ASP A 19 -2.82 3.95 8.73
N SER A 20 -3.09 3.22 7.64
CA SER A 20 -4.34 3.36 6.88
C SER A 20 -5.54 2.81 7.64
N THR A 21 -5.36 1.75 8.40
CA THR A 21 -6.37 1.21 9.33
C THR A 21 -6.69 2.22 10.42
N ALA A 22 -5.68 2.81 11.07
CA ALA A 22 -5.88 3.83 12.09
C ALA A 22 -6.61 5.07 11.53
N ALA A 23 -6.30 5.49 10.31
CA ALA A 23 -6.99 6.60 9.65
C ALA A 23 -8.48 6.29 9.39
N PHE A 24 -8.81 5.06 9.00
CA PHE A 24 -10.18 4.60 8.85
C PHE A 24 -10.92 4.57 10.21
N LEU A 25 -10.31 3.95 11.23
CA LEU A 25 -10.90 3.86 12.57
C LEU A 25 -11.12 5.25 13.21
N TYR A 26 -10.19 6.19 12.96
CA TYR A 26 -10.38 7.58 13.37
C TYR A 26 -11.66 8.20 12.80
N LEU A 27 -11.99 7.92 11.55
CA LEU A 27 -13.24 8.42 10.95
C LEU A 27 -14.47 7.80 11.63
N LEU A 28 -14.43 6.51 11.98
CA LEU A 28 -15.49 5.86 12.75
C LEU A 28 -15.67 6.51 14.13
N ASP A 29 -14.56 6.78 14.85
CA ASP A 29 -14.59 7.48 16.14
C ASP A 29 -15.12 8.92 16.04
N LYS A 30 -15.06 9.52 14.84
CA LYS A 30 -15.67 10.82 14.54
C LYS A 30 -17.14 10.73 14.11
N GLY A 31 -17.74 9.54 14.18
CA GLY A 31 -19.15 9.29 13.87
C GLY A 31 -19.46 9.24 12.37
N VAL A 32 -18.45 9.03 11.51
CA VAL A 32 -18.71 8.79 10.09
C VAL A 32 -19.18 7.35 9.91
N ALA A 33 -20.35 7.17 9.33
CA ALA A 33 -20.87 5.84 9.03
C ALA A 33 -19.97 5.11 8.02
N PRO A 34 -19.63 3.83 8.25
CA PRO A 34 -18.62 3.12 7.45
C PRO A 34 -19.01 3.01 5.97
N GLU A 35 -20.29 2.91 5.65
CA GLU A 35 -20.79 2.89 4.26
C GLU A 35 -20.54 4.20 3.50
N ARG A 36 -20.22 5.29 4.18
CA ARG A 36 -19.80 6.57 3.58
C ARG A 36 -18.30 6.65 3.34
N ILE A 37 -17.52 5.68 3.82
CA ILE A 37 -16.07 5.68 3.74
C ILE A 37 -15.63 4.67 2.67
N GLU A 38 -15.25 5.14 1.51
CA GLU A 38 -14.73 4.27 0.46
C GLU A 38 -13.26 3.90 0.73
N LEU A 39 -12.96 2.62 0.83
CA LEU A 39 -11.60 2.11 0.88
C LEU A 39 -11.04 1.98 -0.54
N TRP A 40 -9.89 2.59 -0.80
CA TRP A 40 -9.25 2.55 -2.11
C TRP A 40 -7.89 1.86 -2.01
N HIS A 41 -7.82 0.64 -2.54
CA HIS A 41 -6.58 -0.14 -2.58
C HIS A 41 -5.90 0.00 -3.93
N HIS A 42 -4.61 0.43 -3.92
CA HIS A 42 -3.79 0.52 -5.12
C HIS A 42 -2.88 -0.70 -5.24
N SER A 43 -3.26 -1.68 -6.08
CA SER A 43 -2.51 -2.92 -6.24
C SER A 43 -1.19 -2.69 -6.98
N VAL A 44 -0.08 -2.95 -6.33
CA VAL A 44 1.28 -2.70 -6.86
C VAL A 44 1.64 -3.70 -7.94
N ASP A 45 1.26 -4.96 -7.77
CA ASP A 45 1.57 -6.05 -8.71
C ASP A 45 0.50 -6.23 -9.80
N GLY A 46 -0.46 -5.30 -9.88
CA GLY A 46 -1.61 -5.40 -10.78
C GLY A 46 -2.81 -6.04 -10.08
N HIS A 47 -3.90 -6.23 -10.81
CA HIS A 47 -5.14 -6.81 -10.30
C HIS A 47 -5.75 -7.69 -11.38
N GLY A 48 -6.48 -8.75 -11.00
CA GLY A 48 -6.96 -9.82 -11.87
C GLY A 48 -7.63 -9.35 -13.17
N GLY A 49 -7.48 -10.13 -14.23
CA GLY A 49 -7.93 -9.85 -15.61
C GLY A 49 -6.81 -10.06 -16.63
N ASN A 50 -6.96 -9.57 -17.86
CA ASN A 50 -6.07 -9.77 -19.01
C ASN A 50 -4.66 -9.13 -18.87
N GLY A 51 -3.89 -9.56 -17.94
CA GLY A 51 -2.53 -9.14 -17.62
C GLY A 51 -2.23 -9.68 -16.25
N ALA A 52 -1.68 -10.89 -16.19
CA ALA A 52 -1.46 -11.62 -14.95
C ALA A 52 -0.89 -10.68 -13.88
N ALA A 53 -1.57 -10.60 -12.73
CA ALA A 53 -1.02 -9.97 -11.56
C ALA A 53 0.28 -10.70 -11.23
N SER A 54 1.40 -9.98 -11.20
CA SER A 54 2.64 -10.49 -10.65
C SER A 54 2.46 -10.60 -9.14
N SER A 55 3.08 -11.55 -8.49
CA SER A 55 3.17 -11.60 -7.03
C SER A 55 4.59 -11.26 -6.56
N LEU A 56 5.29 -10.41 -7.31
CA LEU A 56 6.70 -10.14 -7.07
C LEU A 56 6.93 -9.27 -5.83
N MET A 57 6.09 -8.26 -5.63
CA MET A 57 6.37 -7.22 -4.64
C MET A 57 5.47 -7.29 -3.42
N ASP A 58 4.16 -7.39 -3.61
CA ASP A 58 3.20 -7.32 -2.50
C ASP A 58 2.97 -8.70 -1.87
N TRP A 59 2.33 -8.72 -0.73
CA TRP A 59 1.89 -9.95 -0.09
C TRP A 59 0.71 -10.54 -0.85
N PRO A 60 0.71 -11.84 -1.16
CA PRO A 60 -0.42 -12.48 -1.84
C PRO A 60 -1.74 -12.32 -1.08
N SER A 61 -1.71 -12.29 0.26
CA SER A 61 -2.89 -12.14 1.11
C SER A 61 -3.46 -10.71 1.17
N THR A 62 -2.73 -9.67 0.73
CA THR A 62 -3.18 -8.27 0.88
C THR A 62 -4.56 -8.00 0.26
N PRO A 63 -4.85 -8.41 -1.00
CA PRO A 63 -6.18 -8.17 -1.58
C PRO A 63 -7.32 -8.86 -0.81
N ALA A 64 -7.09 -10.10 -0.37
CA ALA A 64 -8.07 -10.87 0.39
C ALA A 64 -8.29 -10.26 1.79
N TYR A 65 -7.23 -9.83 2.46
CA TYR A 65 -7.30 -9.09 3.72
C TYR A 65 -8.12 -7.80 3.57
N CYS A 66 -7.85 -6.99 2.54
CA CYS A 66 -8.61 -5.76 2.29
C CYS A 66 -10.10 -6.05 2.05
N LYS A 67 -10.43 -7.11 1.31
CA LYS A 67 -11.82 -7.55 1.10
C LYS A 67 -12.49 -8.01 2.40
N ALA A 68 -11.79 -8.79 3.24
CA ALA A 68 -12.30 -9.22 4.53
C ALA A 68 -12.54 -8.04 5.47
N PHE A 69 -11.59 -7.09 5.53
CA PHE A 69 -11.73 -5.86 6.30
C PHE A 69 -12.96 -5.04 5.85
N ALA A 70 -13.09 -4.78 4.56
CA ALA A 70 -14.21 -4.04 4.00
C ALA A 70 -15.57 -4.68 4.32
N ARG A 71 -15.68 -6.01 4.18
CA ARG A 71 -16.90 -6.76 4.54
C ARG A 71 -17.23 -6.65 6.01
N THR A 72 -16.24 -6.78 6.90
CA THR A 72 -16.44 -6.73 8.36
C THR A 72 -16.96 -5.37 8.80
N PHE A 73 -16.42 -4.29 8.24
CA PHE A 73 -16.86 -2.93 8.56
C PHE A 73 -17.99 -2.42 7.68
N GLN A 74 -18.46 -3.19 6.70
CA GLN A 74 -19.49 -2.79 5.73
C GLN A 74 -19.10 -1.52 4.94
N ALA A 75 -17.82 -1.32 4.69
CA ALA A 75 -17.28 -0.20 3.92
C ALA A 75 -17.10 -0.59 2.45
N PRO A 76 -17.49 0.26 1.49
CA PRO A 76 -17.17 0.02 0.08
C PRO A 76 -15.66 -0.09 -0.14
N LEU A 77 -15.25 -1.04 -0.98
CA LEU A 77 -13.84 -1.22 -1.35
C LEU A 77 -13.71 -1.24 -2.86
N TYR A 78 -12.77 -0.45 -3.38
CA TYR A 78 -12.44 -0.40 -4.81
C TYR A 78 -10.95 -0.60 -5.02
N PHE A 79 -10.63 -1.44 -6.00
CA PHE A 79 -9.25 -1.63 -6.43
C PHE A 79 -8.92 -0.71 -7.60
N SER A 80 -7.66 -0.30 -7.65
CA SER A 80 -7.10 0.40 -8.79
C SER A 80 -5.65 -0.02 -8.99
N TRP A 81 -5.22 -0.09 -10.24
CA TRP A 81 -3.92 -0.66 -10.60
C TRP A 81 -3.40 -0.14 -11.93
N ARG A 82 -2.12 -0.29 -12.13
CA ARG A 82 -1.53 -0.22 -13.46
C ARG A 82 -1.48 -1.61 -14.07
N LEU A 83 -1.90 -1.78 -15.33
CA LEU A 83 -1.92 -3.09 -15.97
C LEU A 83 -0.54 -3.74 -15.97
N GLY A 84 -0.47 -4.99 -15.48
CA GLY A 84 0.76 -5.74 -15.30
C GLY A 84 1.67 -5.27 -14.15
N GLY A 85 1.22 -4.30 -13.35
CA GLY A 85 1.86 -3.88 -12.12
C GLY A 85 3.31 -3.41 -12.25
N LEU A 86 4.06 -3.60 -11.14
CA LEU A 86 5.46 -3.19 -11.07
C LEU A 86 6.32 -3.94 -12.07
N GLU A 87 6.18 -5.24 -12.16
CA GLU A 87 7.05 -6.08 -12.99
C GLU A 87 6.97 -5.70 -14.47
N ARG A 88 5.77 -5.50 -14.99
CA ARG A 88 5.59 -5.02 -16.38
C ARG A 88 6.23 -3.66 -16.60
N GLU A 89 6.09 -2.72 -15.66
CA GLU A 89 6.72 -1.41 -15.78
C GLU A 89 8.25 -1.46 -15.64
N MET A 90 8.76 -2.38 -14.83
CA MET A 90 10.17 -2.65 -14.65
C MET A 90 10.79 -3.24 -15.92
N LEU A 91 10.13 -4.20 -16.54
CA LEU A 91 10.58 -4.90 -17.75
C LEU A 91 10.32 -4.11 -19.04
N ARG A 92 9.84 -2.89 -18.97
CA ARG A 92 9.54 -2.06 -20.12
C ARG A 92 10.75 -1.90 -21.03
N ASN A 93 10.59 -2.28 -22.31
CA ASN A 93 11.61 -2.16 -23.35
C ASN A 93 10.97 -1.70 -24.66
N GLY A 94 11.23 -0.46 -25.06
CA GLY A 94 10.69 0.15 -26.26
C GLY A 94 9.16 0.28 -26.28
N THR A 95 8.49 0.25 -25.13
CA THR A 95 7.02 0.30 -25.03
C THR A 95 6.53 1.49 -24.21
N ALA A 96 5.27 1.89 -24.40
CA ALA A 96 4.64 2.91 -23.59
C ALA A 96 4.40 2.42 -22.15
N THR A 97 4.25 3.35 -21.20
CA THR A 97 3.74 3.06 -19.85
C THR A 97 2.36 2.42 -19.94
N ALA A 98 2.10 1.39 -19.16
CA ALA A 98 0.80 0.70 -19.17
C ALA A 98 -0.36 1.61 -18.76
N PRO A 99 -1.57 1.36 -19.26
CA PRO A 99 -2.76 2.04 -18.78
C PRO A 99 -3.02 1.76 -17.30
N ILE A 100 -3.81 2.64 -16.70
CA ILE A 100 -4.31 2.53 -15.34
C ILE A 100 -5.77 2.12 -15.41
N SER A 101 -6.16 1.16 -14.58
CA SER A 101 -7.54 0.72 -14.42
C SER A 101 -8.01 0.88 -12.97
N TRP A 102 -9.32 0.98 -12.79
CA TRP A 102 -9.98 1.07 -11.48
C TRP A 102 -11.37 0.48 -11.53
N GLU A 103 -11.84 0.00 -10.38
CA GLU A 103 -13.22 -0.45 -10.21
C GLU A 103 -14.14 0.74 -9.95
N ASN A 104 -15.34 0.70 -10.54
CA ASN A 104 -16.42 1.64 -10.30
C ASN A 104 -17.48 1.02 -9.36
N PRO A 105 -18.32 1.86 -8.70
CA PRO A 105 -19.37 1.35 -7.80
C PRO A 105 -20.41 0.45 -8.47
N ASP A 106 -20.60 0.56 -9.78
CA ASP A 106 -21.51 -0.28 -10.58
C ASP A 106 -20.88 -1.62 -10.99
N GLY A 107 -19.67 -1.92 -10.54
CA GLY A 107 -18.93 -3.13 -10.88
C GLY A 107 -18.19 -3.06 -12.22
N SER A 108 -18.31 -1.99 -12.97
CA SER A 108 -17.55 -1.79 -14.20
C SER A 108 -16.09 -1.42 -13.92
N VAL A 109 -15.21 -1.63 -14.91
CA VAL A 109 -13.79 -1.26 -14.82
C VAL A 109 -13.51 -0.10 -15.78
N GLY A 110 -13.09 1.03 -15.19
CA GLY A 110 -12.61 2.17 -15.96
C GLY A 110 -11.12 2.00 -16.33
N THR A 111 -10.71 2.55 -17.46
CA THR A 111 -9.30 2.48 -17.90
C THR A 111 -8.89 3.78 -18.61
N THR A 112 -7.65 4.22 -18.35
CA THR A 112 -7.08 5.41 -19.00
C THR A 112 -5.57 5.28 -19.22
N GLY A 113 -5.02 6.05 -20.17
CA GLY A 113 -3.58 6.07 -20.45
C GLY A 113 -3.13 4.98 -21.40
N GLY A 114 -1.86 4.58 -21.32
CA GLY A 114 -1.28 3.55 -22.21
C GLY A 114 -0.84 4.06 -23.59
N LYS A 115 -1.06 5.32 -23.92
CA LYS A 115 -0.80 5.93 -25.24
C LYS A 115 0.38 6.93 -25.21
N GLY A 116 1.17 6.92 -24.15
CA GLY A 116 2.32 7.83 -24.01
C GLY A 116 3.51 7.41 -24.89
N PRO A 117 4.61 8.19 -24.86
CA PRO A 117 5.82 7.86 -25.60
C PRO A 117 6.36 6.48 -25.22
N LYS A 118 6.93 5.79 -26.21
CA LYS A 118 7.67 4.56 -25.98
C LYS A 118 8.95 4.86 -25.19
N GLY A 119 9.32 3.94 -24.31
CA GLY A 119 10.55 4.08 -23.51
C GLY A 119 10.99 2.75 -22.93
N THR A 120 12.24 2.73 -22.48
CA THR A 120 12.86 1.56 -21.85
C THR A 120 13.15 1.86 -20.39
N ARG A 121 12.96 0.88 -19.52
CA ARG A 121 13.31 1.00 -18.11
C ARG A 121 14.36 -0.04 -17.70
N LEU A 122 14.04 -1.32 -17.73
CA LEU A 122 14.95 -2.44 -17.43
C LEU A 122 15.75 -2.21 -16.13
N LYS A 123 15.08 -1.74 -15.08
CA LYS A 123 15.67 -1.51 -13.75
C LYS A 123 14.59 -1.44 -12.66
N PHE A 124 14.99 -1.80 -11.45
CA PHE A 124 14.18 -1.56 -10.26
C PHE A 124 14.00 -0.08 -9.95
N PRO A 125 12.94 0.30 -9.20
CA PRO A 125 12.93 1.57 -8.49
C PRO A 125 14.03 1.55 -7.43
N GLN A 126 14.64 2.71 -7.15
CA GLN A 126 15.70 2.82 -6.14
C GLN A 126 15.26 3.74 -5.00
N VAL A 127 15.91 3.57 -3.85
CA VAL A 127 15.72 4.45 -2.68
C VAL A 127 16.13 5.87 -3.05
N SER A 128 15.17 6.79 -3.01
CA SER A 128 15.38 8.21 -3.32
C SER A 128 14.19 9.04 -2.80
N ALA A 129 14.44 10.31 -2.48
CA ALA A 129 13.38 11.30 -2.29
C ALA A 129 12.70 11.66 -3.62
N ASP A 130 13.44 11.57 -4.73
CA ASP A 130 12.92 11.83 -6.07
C ASP A 130 11.99 10.70 -6.53
N LEU A 131 10.75 11.08 -6.86
CA LEU A 131 9.71 10.17 -7.35
C LEU A 131 9.97 9.63 -8.76
N SER A 132 10.83 10.25 -9.55
CA SER A 132 11.26 9.72 -10.85
C SER A 132 12.17 8.50 -10.69
N THR A 133 13.00 8.51 -9.67
CA THR A 133 13.88 7.40 -9.27
C THR A 133 13.10 6.35 -8.47
N ARG A 134 12.28 6.79 -7.51
CA ARG A 134 11.35 5.96 -6.74
C ARG A 134 10.01 5.82 -7.47
N TRP A 135 10.08 5.43 -8.73
CA TRP A 135 8.92 5.39 -9.60
C TRP A 135 7.80 4.41 -9.15
N CYS A 136 8.09 3.42 -8.31
CA CYS A 136 7.04 2.56 -7.75
C CYS A 136 5.99 3.36 -6.96
N SER A 137 6.40 4.39 -6.22
CA SER A 137 5.47 5.24 -5.47
C SER A 137 4.64 6.14 -6.39
N SER A 138 5.26 6.76 -7.41
CA SER A 138 4.52 7.61 -8.36
C SER A 138 3.61 6.79 -9.27
N TYR A 139 4.17 5.83 -9.99
CA TYR A 139 3.48 5.12 -11.07
C TYR A 139 2.40 4.14 -10.59
N LEU A 140 2.60 3.50 -9.42
CA LEU A 140 1.73 2.41 -8.97
C LEU A 140 0.79 2.81 -7.83
N LYS A 141 0.97 3.99 -7.25
CA LYS A 141 0.13 4.48 -6.15
C LYS A 141 -0.42 5.88 -6.45
N ILE A 142 0.46 6.89 -6.51
CA ILE A 142 0.04 8.30 -6.62
C ILE A 142 -0.71 8.56 -7.94
N ASP A 143 -0.14 8.12 -9.07
CA ASP A 143 -0.75 8.33 -10.39
C ASP A 143 -1.99 7.46 -10.59
N VAL A 144 -2.00 6.25 -10.02
CA VAL A 144 -3.16 5.35 -10.06
C VAL A 144 -4.35 5.98 -9.35
N GLY A 145 -4.19 6.41 -8.09
CA GLY A 145 -5.27 7.08 -7.35
C GLY A 145 -5.72 8.38 -8.02
N ALA A 146 -4.76 9.19 -8.51
CA ALA A 146 -5.08 10.43 -9.21
C ALA A 146 -5.85 10.20 -10.53
N ALA A 147 -5.49 9.15 -11.28
CA ALA A 147 -6.19 8.79 -12.52
C ALA A 147 -7.63 8.33 -12.22
N ALA A 148 -7.80 7.48 -11.20
CA ALA A 148 -9.12 7.01 -10.79
C ALA A 148 -10.04 8.18 -10.37
N ILE A 149 -9.55 9.16 -9.59
CA ILE A 149 -10.35 10.34 -9.21
C ILE A 149 -10.67 11.21 -10.44
N ARG A 150 -9.71 11.43 -11.33
CA ARG A 150 -9.89 12.35 -12.47
C ARG A 150 -10.84 11.84 -13.55
N ASN A 151 -10.98 10.54 -13.69
CA ASN A 151 -11.72 9.92 -14.80
C ASN A 151 -13.05 9.31 -14.39
N GLN A 152 -13.50 9.45 -13.15
CA GLN A 152 -14.85 9.09 -12.73
C GLN A 152 -15.74 10.33 -12.69
N GLU A 153 -16.83 10.30 -13.45
CA GLU A 153 -17.78 11.42 -13.56
C GLU A 153 -18.48 11.74 -12.25
N ARG A 154 -18.63 10.76 -11.36
CA ARG A 154 -19.29 10.93 -10.04
C ARG A 154 -18.63 11.98 -9.15
N PHE A 155 -17.37 12.34 -9.42
CA PHE A 155 -16.66 13.38 -8.65
C PHE A 155 -16.82 14.79 -9.26
N LEU A 156 -17.44 14.95 -10.43
CA LEU A 156 -17.64 16.25 -11.05
C LEU A 156 -18.65 17.10 -10.28
N GLY A 157 -18.28 18.33 -9.97
CA GLY A 157 -19.09 19.25 -9.17
C GLY A 157 -19.23 18.86 -7.69
N LYS A 158 -18.44 17.89 -7.22
CA LYS A 158 -18.51 17.32 -5.88
C LYS A 158 -17.31 17.69 -5.01
N LYS A 159 -17.52 17.63 -3.69
CA LYS A 159 -16.47 17.76 -2.68
C LYS A 159 -16.01 16.37 -2.24
N THR A 160 -14.75 16.06 -2.46
CA THR A 160 -14.13 14.78 -2.11
C THR A 160 -13.05 15.00 -1.06
N LEU A 161 -13.04 14.19 -0.01
CA LEU A 161 -11.98 14.14 0.99
C LEU A 161 -11.15 12.89 0.78
N PHE A 162 -9.89 13.06 0.40
CA PHE A 162 -8.94 11.97 0.23
C PHE A 162 -8.09 11.83 1.48
N ILE A 163 -8.28 10.73 2.21
CA ILE A 163 -7.60 10.42 3.46
C ILE A 163 -6.35 9.58 3.19
N SER A 164 -5.25 9.93 3.84
CA SER A 164 -4.03 9.12 3.84
C SER A 164 -3.42 9.01 5.23
N GLY A 165 -2.83 7.84 5.52
CA GLY A 165 -2.31 7.49 6.85
C GLY A 165 -0.85 7.90 7.09
N GLU A 166 -0.30 8.87 6.35
CA GLU A 166 1.09 9.32 6.52
C GLU A 166 1.26 10.02 7.88
N ARG A 167 2.30 9.62 8.62
CA ARG A 167 2.63 10.20 9.94
C ARG A 167 3.94 10.98 9.91
N ALA A 168 4.00 12.06 10.70
CA ALA A 168 5.22 12.87 10.87
C ALA A 168 6.40 12.06 11.38
N GLU A 169 6.13 11.09 12.26
CA GLU A 169 7.15 10.24 12.90
C GLU A 169 7.90 9.33 11.91
N GLU A 170 7.29 9.02 10.76
CA GLU A 170 7.88 8.07 9.81
C GLU A 170 9.13 8.60 9.09
N SER A 171 9.24 9.91 8.91
CA SER A 171 10.44 10.53 8.33
C SER A 171 10.43 12.07 8.43
N PRO A 172 11.62 12.74 8.38
CA PRO A 172 11.73 14.20 8.33
C PRO A 172 10.97 14.82 7.14
N CYS A 173 10.87 14.10 6.03
CA CYS A 173 10.12 14.56 4.86
C CYS A 173 8.61 14.58 5.15
N ARG A 174 8.08 13.51 5.78
CA ARG A 174 6.67 13.40 6.14
C ARG A 174 6.27 14.36 7.26
N ALA A 175 7.18 14.68 8.18
CA ALA A 175 6.94 15.67 9.24
C ALA A 175 6.57 17.05 8.69
N ARG A 176 6.99 17.39 7.45
CA ARG A 176 6.67 18.66 6.78
C ARG A 176 5.35 18.64 6.01
N TYR A 177 4.66 17.52 5.92
CA TYR A 177 3.38 17.45 5.22
C TYR A 177 2.31 18.24 5.97
N LYS A 178 1.46 18.93 5.23
CA LYS A 178 0.30 19.60 5.81
C LYS A 178 -0.74 18.55 6.20
N VAL A 179 -1.35 18.75 7.36
CA VAL A 179 -2.44 17.88 7.83
C VAL A 179 -3.64 17.96 6.89
N PHE A 180 -3.90 19.15 6.35
CA PHE A 180 -4.98 19.40 5.40
C PHE A 180 -4.49 20.35 4.30
N GLU A 181 -4.81 20.00 3.04
CA GLU A 181 -4.43 20.77 1.86
C GLU A 181 -5.29 20.42 0.65
N PRO A 182 -5.37 21.26 -0.40
CA PRO A 182 -5.93 20.84 -1.68
C PRO A 182 -5.13 19.64 -2.23
N ASP A 183 -5.85 18.62 -2.72
CA ASP A 183 -5.20 17.49 -3.39
C ASP A 183 -4.77 17.86 -4.81
N ARG A 184 -3.76 17.16 -5.34
CA ARG A 184 -3.26 17.31 -6.72
C ARG A 184 -4.32 17.06 -7.80
N THR A 185 -5.44 16.47 -7.44
CA THR A 185 -6.58 16.20 -8.34
C THR A 185 -7.66 17.27 -8.27
N CYS A 186 -7.54 18.23 -7.36
CA CYS A 186 -8.42 19.40 -7.29
C CYS A 186 -8.36 20.22 -8.58
N SER A 187 -9.48 20.72 -9.05
CA SER A 187 -9.59 21.53 -10.26
C SER A 187 -10.92 22.30 -10.25
N ASP A 188 -11.13 23.19 -11.20
CA ASP A 188 -12.42 23.92 -11.39
C ASP A 188 -13.62 22.98 -11.56
N ARG A 189 -13.38 21.73 -11.99
CA ARG A 189 -14.43 20.74 -12.22
C ARG A 189 -14.77 19.89 -11.00
N ARG A 190 -13.92 19.86 -9.96
CA ARG A 190 -14.09 19.08 -8.73
C ARG A 190 -13.26 19.64 -7.60
N THR A 191 -13.80 19.66 -6.40
CA THR A 191 -13.06 20.02 -5.19
C THR A 191 -12.53 18.74 -4.54
N VAL A 192 -11.22 18.60 -4.43
CA VAL A 192 -10.60 17.46 -3.73
C VAL A 192 -9.63 18.01 -2.68
N HIS A 193 -9.83 17.62 -1.44
CA HIS A 193 -8.90 17.92 -0.34
C HIS A 193 -8.22 16.66 0.14
N ARG A 194 -6.95 16.78 0.49
CA ARG A 194 -6.19 15.74 1.18
C ARG A 194 -6.20 16.01 2.68
N TYR A 195 -6.50 14.98 3.46
CA TYR A 195 -6.49 15.05 4.91
C TYR A 195 -5.71 13.88 5.50
N ARG A 196 -4.83 14.18 6.46
CA ARG A 196 -4.00 13.22 7.19
C ARG A 196 -4.38 13.24 8.66
N PRO A 197 -5.45 12.55 9.06
CA PRO A 197 -6.00 12.64 10.42
C PRO A 197 -5.04 12.16 11.50
N VAL A 198 -4.17 11.19 11.17
CA VAL A 198 -3.21 10.57 12.08
C VAL A 198 -1.79 11.14 11.95
N HIS A 199 -1.62 12.27 11.23
CA HIS A 199 -0.30 12.82 10.91
C HIS A 199 0.57 13.09 12.15
N SER A 200 0.00 13.65 13.20
CA SER A 200 0.71 13.96 14.45
C SER A 200 0.85 12.78 15.40
N TRP A 201 0.23 11.64 15.10
CA TRP A 201 0.20 10.49 15.99
C TRP A 201 1.55 9.79 16.08
N LYS A 202 1.86 9.33 17.30
CA LYS A 202 2.94 8.39 17.55
C LYS A 202 2.48 6.97 17.18
N GLU A 203 3.44 6.08 16.96
CA GLU A 203 3.12 4.69 16.65
C GLU A 203 2.27 4.03 17.75
N GLN A 204 2.48 4.41 19.01
CA GLN A 204 1.66 3.94 20.13
C GLN A 204 0.18 4.29 19.93
N GLU A 205 -0.16 5.53 19.54
CA GLU A 205 -1.54 5.96 19.32
C GLU A 205 -2.20 5.19 18.17
N VAL A 206 -1.42 4.81 17.16
CA VAL A 206 -1.89 3.94 16.06
C VAL A 206 -2.25 2.55 16.60
N TRP A 207 -1.40 1.97 17.44
CA TRP A 207 -1.68 0.66 18.05
C TRP A 207 -2.82 0.72 19.06
N ASP A 208 -2.96 1.82 19.80
CA ASP A 208 -4.03 2.02 20.78
C ASP A 208 -5.42 2.04 20.12
N ILE A 209 -5.58 2.75 18.99
CA ILE A 209 -6.87 2.74 18.27
C ILE A 209 -7.17 1.36 17.67
N ILE A 210 -6.17 0.68 17.11
CA ILE A 210 -6.30 -0.66 16.54
C ILE A 210 -6.73 -1.66 17.63
N ARG A 211 -6.10 -1.60 18.81
CA ARG A 211 -6.46 -2.40 19.99
C ARG A 211 -7.87 -2.13 20.45
N ARG A 212 -8.24 -0.85 20.60
CA ARG A 212 -9.59 -0.45 21.07
C ARG A 212 -10.69 -1.00 20.15
N HIS A 213 -10.44 -1.05 18.85
CA HIS A 213 -11.34 -1.68 17.88
C HIS A 213 -11.08 -3.18 17.67
N ARG A 214 -10.12 -3.76 18.39
CA ARG A 214 -9.73 -5.18 18.33
C ARG A 214 -9.43 -5.69 16.92
N VAL A 215 -8.89 -4.83 16.08
CA VAL A 215 -8.60 -5.18 14.70
C VAL A 215 -7.40 -6.13 14.63
N ASN A 216 -7.61 -7.31 14.04
CA ASN A 216 -6.56 -8.23 13.64
C ASN A 216 -5.91 -7.70 12.37
N LEU A 217 -4.69 -7.18 12.49
CA LEU A 217 -3.98 -6.67 11.35
C LEU A 217 -3.47 -7.79 10.43
N HIS A 218 -3.06 -7.37 9.24
CA HIS A 218 -2.54 -8.24 8.20
C HIS A 218 -1.50 -9.24 8.75
N PRO A 219 -1.53 -10.52 8.33
CA PRO A 219 -0.65 -11.58 8.89
C PRO A 219 0.84 -11.27 8.88
N ALA A 220 1.32 -10.45 7.95
CA ALA A 220 2.73 -10.04 7.88
C ALA A 220 3.24 -9.39 9.18
N TYR A 221 2.38 -8.71 9.94
CA TYR A 221 2.77 -8.14 11.24
C TYR A 221 3.07 -9.22 12.29
N ARG A 222 2.37 -10.36 12.23
CA ARG A 222 2.59 -11.48 13.16
C ARG A 222 3.91 -12.19 12.86
N ILE A 223 4.33 -12.23 11.61
CA ILE A 223 5.66 -12.76 11.22
C ILE A 223 6.78 -11.85 11.76
N GLY A 224 6.52 -10.56 11.95
CA GLY A 224 7.50 -9.60 12.46
C GLY A 224 7.80 -8.42 11.54
N PHE A 225 7.11 -8.33 10.39
CA PHE A 225 7.29 -7.18 9.51
C PHE A 225 6.69 -5.92 10.17
N PRO A 226 7.48 -4.84 10.36
CA PRO A 226 7.03 -3.68 11.14
C PRO A 226 6.07 -2.78 10.39
N ARG A 227 5.89 -3.02 9.10
CA ARG A 227 4.97 -2.27 8.25
C ARG A 227 4.44 -3.13 7.11
N LEU A 228 3.18 -2.94 6.79
CA LEU A 228 2.60 -3.49 5.58
C LEU A 228 2.92 -2.55 4.41
N SER A 229 4.02 -2.82 3.77
CA SER A 229 4.41 -2.32 2.45
C SER A 229 4.57 -3.52 1.55
N CYS A 230 5.11 -3.34 0.36
CA CYS A 230 5.55 -4.50 -0.40
C CYS A 230 6.50 -5.36 0.44
N ARG A 231 6.35 -6.69 0.44
CA ARG A 231 7.28 -7.60 1.15
C ARG A 231 8.72 -7.43 0.65
N ALA A 232 8.88 -7.15 -0.66
CA ALA A 232 10.15 -6.82 -1.31
C ALA A 232 10.33 -5.29 -1.46
N CYS A 233 10.03 -4.53 -0.41
CA CYS A 233 10.10 -3.07 -0.46
C CYS A 233 11.54 -2.58 -0.66
N ILE A 234 11.73 -1.63 -1.58
CA ILE A 234 13.05 -1.00 -1.82
C ILE A 234 13.63 -0.31 -0.57
N PHE A 235 12.79 0.03 0.41
CA PHE A 235 13.22 0.59 1.70
C PHE A 235 13.51 -0.50 2.75
N GLY A 236 13.43 -1.78 2.36
CA GLY A 236 13.71 -2.89 3.28
C GLY A 236 15.11 -2.80 3.86
N GLN A 237 15.20 -2.94 5.19
CA GLN A 237 16.46 -3.10 5.91
C GLN A 237 17.00 -4.53 5.69
N GLU A 238 18.22 -4.80 6.15
CA GLU A 238 18.88 -6.10 6.03
C GLU A 238 17.99 -7.24 6.56
N ASP A 239 17.40 -7.04 7.74
CA ASP A 239 16.53 -8.03 8.38
C ASP A 239 15.26 -8.31 7.56
N GLN A 240 14.71 -7.30 6.88
CA GLN A 240 13.58 -7.51 5.99
C GLN A 240 13.96 -8.37 4.77
N TRP A 241 15.15 -8.16 4.19
CA TRP A 241 15.64 -8.96 3.07
C TRP A 241 15.97 -10.40 3.49
N ALA A 242 16.58 -10.57 4.67
CA ALA A 242 16.81 -11.90 5.26
C ALA A 242 15.48 -12.62 5.53
N SER A 243 14.48 -11.90 6.05
CA SER A 243 13.13 -12.43 6.29
C SER A 243 12.43 -12.82 5.00
N LEU A 244 12.48 -11.95 3.96
CA LEU A 244 11.91 -12.27 2.64
C LEU A 244 12.51 -13.52 2.04
N ARG A 245 13.84 -13.68 2.11
CA ARG A 245 14.54 -14.88 1.61
C ARG A 245 14.05 -16.16 2.29
N GLN A 246 13.70 -16.07 3.57
CA GLN A 246 13.17 -17.21 4.32
C GLN A 246 11.70 -17.48 4.04
N VAL A 247 10.86 -16.42 3.94
CA VAL A 247 9.42 -16.53 3.75
C VAL A 247 9.04 -16.89 2.31
N ASP A 248 9.77 -16.33 1.34
CA ASP A 248 9.55 -16.55 -0.10
C ASP A 248 10.88 -16.68 -0.84
N PRO A 249 11.56 -17.83 -0.73
CA PRO A 249 12.84 -18.06 -1.38
C PRO A 249 12.78 -17.88 -2.90
N ALA A 250 11.69 -18.33 -3.54
CA ALA A 250 11.52 -18.24 -4.99
C ALA A 250 11.35 -16.80 -5.47
N GLY A 251 10.50 -16.00 -4.80
CA GLY A 251 10.34 -14.59 -5.09
C GLY A 251 11.61 -13.79 -4.82
N PHE A 252 12.33 -14.10 -3.75
CA PHE A 252 13.63 -13.51 -3.46
C PHE A 252 14.64 -13.79 -4.58
N GLN A 253 14.75 -15.05 -5.04
CA GLN A 253 15.66 -15.43 -6.12
C GLN A 253 15.29 -14.70 -7.43
N THR A 254 14.02 -14.59 -7.75
CA THR A 254 13.55 -13.85 -8.92
C THR A 254 14.03 -12.39 -8.90
N ILE A 255 14.03 -11.74 -7.72
CA ILE A 255 14.52 -10.37 -7.56
C ILE A 255 16.05 -10.31 -7.77
N ALA A 256 16.80 -11.23 -7.20
CA ALA A 256 18.25 -11.32 -7.37
C ALA A 256 18.64 -11.54 -8.84
N ASP A 257 17.89 -12.41 -9.55
CA ASP A 257 18.09 -12.66 -10.98
C ASP A 257 17.81 -11.40 -11.82
N TYR A 258 16.81 -10.61 -11.46
CA TYR A 258 16.54 -9.33 -12.13
C TYR A 258 17.67 -8.30 -11.87
N GLU A 259 18.22 -8.20 -10.65
CA GLU A 259 19.39 -7.36 -10.39
C GLU A 259 20.56 -7.73 -11.31
N THR A 260 20.84 -9.02 -11.41
CA THR A 260 21.89 -9.56 -12.30
C THR A 260 21.60 -9.25 -13.76
N LYS A 261 20.37 -9.53 -14.22
CA LYS A 261 19.94 -9.29 -15.60
C LYS A 261 20.03 -7.83 -16.03
N PHE A 262 19.69 -6.91 -15.12
CA PHE A 262 19.73 -5.48 -15.42
C PHE A 262 21.11 -4.85 -15.23
N GLY A 263 22.01 -5.52 -14.50
CA GLY A 263 23.29 -4.93 -14.07
C GLY A 263 23.11 -3.77 -13.08
N PHE A 264 21.97 -3.70 -12.39
CA PHE A 264 21.63 -2.66 -11.44
C PHE A 264 20.92 -3.26 -10.22
N THR A 265 21.37 -2.85 -9.05
CA THR A 265 20.80 -3.26 -7.76
C THR A 265 19.70 -2.31 -7.28
N ILE A 266 18.76 -2.81 -6.48
CA ILE A 266 17.75 -2.01 -5.78
C ILE A 266 18.45 -0.98 -4.86
N HIS A 267 19.45 -1.41 -4.14
CA HIS A 267 20.31 -0.57 -3.30
C HIS A 267 21.58 -0.23 -4.07
N ARG A 268 21.91 1.04 -4.15
CA ARG A 268 22.95 1.59 -5.06
C ARG A 268 24.30 0.87 -5.08
N LYS A 269 24.67 0.16 -4.01
CA LYS A 269 25.99 -0.44 -3.84
C LYS A 269 25.98 -1.89 -3.37
N THR A 270 24.80 -2.45 -3.09
CA THR A 270 24.70 -3.75 -2.42
C THR A 270 23.57 -4.54 -3.04
N ALA A 271 23.84 -5.74 -3.50
CA ALA A 271 22.82 -6.66 -4.00
C ALA A 271 21.88 -7.13 -2.87
N VAL A 272 20.66 -7.54 -3.23
CA VAL A 272 19.72 -8.04 -2.25
C VAL A 272 20.21 -9.30 -1.53
N GLY A 273 21.05 -10.12 -2.20
CA GLY A 273 21.74 -11.26 -1.60
C GLY A 273 22.64 -10.86 -0.45
N ASP A 274 23.57 -9.93 -0.68
CA ASP A 274 24.49 -9.43 0.34
C ASP A 274 23.75 -8.76 1.51
N ARG A 275 22.64 -8.05 1.22
CA ARG A 275 21.82 -7.47 2.26
C ARG A 275 21.14 -8.52 3.13
N ALA A 276 20.62 -9.57 2.51
CA ALA A 276 20.02 -10.68 3.25
C ALA A 276 21.05 -11.46 4.09
N ASP A 277 22.29 -11.55 3.63
CA ASP A 277 23.39 -12.17 4.39
C ASP A 277 23.80 -11.33 5.60
N ALA A 278 23.69 -10.01 5.51
CA ALA A 278 23.99 -9.08 6.61
C ALA A 278 22.85 -9.00 7.65
N GLY A 279 21.63 -9.42 7.30
CA GLY A 279 20.44 -9.32 8.15
C GLY A 279 20.14 -10.60 8.92
N ARG A 280 19.19 -10.49 9.85
CA ARG A 280 18.61 -11.61 10.59
C ARG A 280 17.12 -11.69 10.33
N PRO A 281 16.59 -12.87 9.96
CA PRO A 281 15.16 -13.03 9.79
C PRO A 281 14.38 -12.68 11.07
N TYR A 282 13.21 -12.07 10.92
CA TYR A 282 12.31 -11.81 12.02
C TYR A 282 11.89 -13.12 12.69
N ALA A 283 11.59 -13.06 14.00
CA ALA A 283 11.33 -14.26 14.81
C ALA A 283 10.19 -15.14 14.26
N GLY A 284 9.14 -14.54 13.71
CA GLY A 284 8.02 -15.26 13.13
C GLY A 284 8.29 -15.92 11.77
N CYS A 285 9.46 -15.69 11.16
CA CYS A 285 9.83 -16.31 9.88
C CYS A 285 10.15 -17.81 9.98
N SER A 286 10.17 -18.39 11.16
CA SER A 286 10.26 -19.84 11.39
C SER A 286 8.90 -20.52 11.59
N ASP A 287 7.82 -19.75 11.77
CA ASP A 287 6.47 -20.24 12.00
C ASP A 287 5.75 -20.49 10.67
N GLN A 288 5.72 -21.72 10.21
CA GLN A 288 5.13 -22.09 8.92
C GLN A 288 3.64 -21.76 8.80
N PRO A 289 2.79 -21.99 9.81
CA PRO A 289 1.40 -21.52 9.81
C PRO A 289 1.24 -20.03 9.58
N LEU A 290 2.01 -19.17 10.26
CA LEU A 290 1.96 -17.73 10.06
C LEU A 290 2.43 -17.30 8.65
N ILE A 291 3.47 -17.96 8.14
CA ILE A 291 3.94 -17.73 6.77
C ILE A 291 2.86 -18.11 5.77
N ALA A 292 2.24 -19.29 5.94
CA ALA A 292 1.18 -19.75 5.05
C ALA A 292 0.00 -18.75 5.00
N GLU A 293 -0.41 -18.23 6.15
CA GLU A 293 -1.45 -17.19 6.21
C GLU A 293 -1.07 -15.90 5.45
N ALA A 294 0.17 -15.43 5.60
CA ALA A 294 0.63 -14.21 4.93
C ALA A 294 0.80 -14.40 3.41
N MET A 295 1.04 -15.63 2.97
CA MET A 295 1.22 -16.00 1.58
C MET A 295 -0.06 -16.55 0.93
N ASP A 296 -1.19 -16.64 1.67
CA ASP A 296 -2.45 -17.15 1.15
C ASP A 296 -3.22 -16.07 0.36
N PRO A 297 -3.37 -16.19 -0.96
CA PRO A 297 -4.14 -15.24 -1.75
C PRO A 297 -5.65 -15.25 -1.45
N ASP A 298 -6.14 -16.31 -0.80
CA ASP A 298 -7.54 -16.49 -0.42
C ASP A 298 -7.77 -16.33 1.09
N TRP A 299 -6.85 -15.63 1.77
CA TRP A 299 -6.91 -15.38 3.20
C TRP A 299 -8.31 -14.91 3.65
N ASN A 300 -8.88 -15.55 4.66
CA ASN A 300 -10.23 -15.29 5.13
C ASN A 300 -10.35 -15.26 6.67
N GLY A 301 -9.24 -15.02 7.37
CA GLY A 301 -9.24 -14.94 8.83
C GLY A 301 -10.12 -13.82 9.40
N PRO A 302 -10.40 -13.85 10.70
CA PRO A 302 -11.21 -12.84 11.36
C PRO A 302 -10.50 -11.48 11.38
N ILE A 303 -11.27 -10.41 11.13
CA ILE A 303 -10.79 -9.02 11.21
C ILE A 303 -10.95 -8.45 12.62
N ILE A 304 -12.00 -8.83 13.34
CA ILE A 304 -12.19 -8.44 14.73
C ILE A 304 -11.95 -9.66 15.61
N LEU A 305 -11.10 -9.52 16.60
CA LEU A 305 -10.80 -10.58 17.57
C LEU A 305 -11.58 -10.37 18.86
N PRO A 306 -11.87 -11.45 19.63
CA PRO A 306 -12.21 -11.33 21.04
C PRO A 306 -11.15 -10.52 21.79
N GLU A 307 -11.54 -9.84 22.87
CA GLU A 307 -10.61 -8.98 23.61
C GLU A 307 -9.44 -9.76 24.18
N GLU A 308 -9.70 -10.96 24.69
CA GLU A 308 -8.74 -11.88 25.27
C GLU A 308 -7.74 -12.48 24.25
N GLU A 309 -8.11 -12.52 22.97
CA GLU A 309 -7.25 -13.02 21.89
C GLU A 309 -6.42 -11.90 21.23
N TRP A 310 -6.79 -10.64 21.45
CA TRP A 310 -6.08 -9.55 20.83
C TRP A 310 -4.72 -9.32 21.50
N VAL A 311 -3.66 -9.55 20.76
CA VAL A 311 -2.29 -9.27 21.21
C VAL A 311 -1.60 -8.34 20.22
N ILE A 312 -0.66 -7.55 20.73
CA ILE A 312 0.15 -6.71 19.85
C ILE A 312 1.06 -7.61 19.00
N PRO A 313 1.08 -7.46 17.67
CA PRO A 313 1.84 -8.38 16.83
C PRO A 313 3.35 -8.15 16.95
N ASN A 314 4.14 -9.19 16.63
CA ASN A 314 5.60 -9.18 16.71
C ASN A 314 6.27 -8.04 15.91
N GLY A 315 5.65 -7.61 14.81
CA GLY A 315 6.13 -6.50 13.99
C GLY A 315 5.85 -5.10 14.54
N ALA A 316 5.11 -4.99 15.66
CA ALA A 316 4.84 -3.70 16.27
C ALA A 316 6.12 -3.05 16.78
N PHE A 317 6.24 -1.73 16.60
CA PHE A 317 7.39 -0.92 17.02
C PHE A 317 8.74 -1.32 16.41
N GLY A 318 8.74 -2.23 15.44
CA GLY A 318 9.96 -2.60 14.73
C GLY A 318 10.47 -1.48 13.83
N GLN A 319 11.78 -1.45 13.60
CA GLN A 319 12.39 -0.48 12.67
C GLN A 319 12.06 -0.86 11.22
N GLY A 320 11.14 -0.14 10.61
CA GLY A 320 10.82 -0.26 9.19
C GLY A 320 11.45 0.89 8.41
N GLY A 321 12.24 0.57 7.36
CA GLY A 321 12.69 1.57 6.40
C GLY A 321 11.49 2.26 5.74
N GLY A 322 11.55 3.57 5.60
CA GLY A 322 10.52 4.38 4.95
C GLY A 322 11.12 5.46 4.07
N PRO A 323 10.32 6.11 3.21
CA PRO A 323 10.82 7.21 2.40
C PRO A 323 11.30 8.35 3.31
N SER A 324 12.58 8.64 3.22
CA SER A 324 13.24 9.77 3.88
C SER A 324 12.92 11.08 3.18
#